data_1614e3a415cdca783a9596e3840eb79d
#
_entry.id   1614e3a415cdca783a9596e3840eb79d
#
_cell.length_a   1.000
_cell.length_b   1.000
_cell.length_c   1.000
_cell.angle_alpha   90.00
_cell.angle_beta   90.00
_cell.angle_gamma   90.00
#
_symmetry.space_group_name_H-M   'P 1'
#
loop_
_entity.id
_entity.type
_entity.pdbx_description
1 polymer ?
#
loop_
_entity_poly.entity_id
_entity_poly.type
_entity_poly.pdbx_seq_one_letter_code
_entity_poly.pdbx_strand_id
1 'polypeptide(L)'
;EMGKLKGTVGTTILSAAIIDDVIGIVVLTFVIGFKNPDSNPGKVILSTILFFVFAIVVGFIIYKVFKIVDKKYPHTRRIPIIGLALCLAFAYIAEKYFGIADITGAYVAGIILCSIQDSGYIAEKMDINSYMLFGPVFFASIGLKTNISGVTGEILLFSICFVIVGLVA
;
A
#
# COMPACT_ATOMS: atom_id res chain seq x y z
N GLU A 1 1.85 -21.02 -10.51
CA GLU A 1 3.05 -20.17 -10.70
C GLU A 1 3.92 -20.77 -11.81
N MET A 2 3.65 -20.33 -13.02
CA MET A 2 4.41 -20.80 -14.18
C MET A 2 5.73 -20.06 -14.26
N GLY A 3 6.81 -20.41 -13.61
CA GLY A 3 8.17 -19.84 -13.60
C GLY A 3 8.65 -18.89 -14.73
N LYS A 4 7.73 -18.35 -15.52
CA LYS A 4 7.95 -17.43 -16.65
C LYS A 4 7.97 -15.95 -16.24
N LEU A 5 7.66 -15.62 -14.98
CA LEU A 5 7.68 -14.23 -14.47
C LEU A 5 9.10 -13.63 -14.39
N LYS A 6 10.14 -14.44 -14.49
CA LYS A 6 11.55 -13.98 -14.49
C LYS A 6 12.06 -13.54 -15.87
N GLY A 7 11.26 -13.67 -16.92
CA GLY A 7 11.60 -13.19 -18.26
C GLY A 7 11.30 -11.70 -18.43
N THR A 8 11.89 -11.06 -19.44
CA THR A 8 11.71 -9.63 -19.78
C THR A 8 10.22 -9.24 -19.88
N VAL A 9 9.40 -10.11 -20.46
CA VAL A 9 7.95 -9.89 -20.61
C VAL A 9 7.26 -9.92 -19.26
N GLY A 10 7.57 -10.90 -18.40
CA GLY A 10 6.98 -11.01 -17.06
C GLY A 10 7.33 -9.82 -16.16
N THR A 11 8.59 -9.36 -16.19
CA THR A 11 9.01 -8.19 -15.43
C THR A 11 8.35 -6.91 -15.94
N THR A 12 8.15 -6.77 -17.26
CA THR A 12 7.45 -5.61 -17.84
C THR A 12 5.99 -5.57 -17.44
N ILE A 13 5.28 -6.69 -17.48
CA ILE A 13 3.88 -6.80 -17.06
C ILE A 13 3.76 -6.47 -15.57
N LEU A 14 4.63 -7.04 -14.73
CA LEU A 14 4.63 -6.78 -13.30
C LEU A 14 4.91 -5.30 -12.99
N SER A 15 5.88 -4.70 -13.68
CA SER A 15 6.20 -3.27 -13.50
C SER A 15 5.04 -2.37 -13.95
N ALA A 16 4.36 -2.70 -15.05
CA ALA A 16 3.18 -1.96 -15.51
C ALA A 16 2.02 -2.06 -14.50
N ALA A 17 1.76 -3.25 -13.96
CA ALA A 17 0.74 -3.45 -12.92
C ALA A 17 1.05 -2.65 -11.64
N ILE A 18 2.31 -2.61 -11.20
CA ILE A 18 2.72 -1.81 -10.04
C ILE A 18 2.50 -0.32 -10.29
N ILE A 19 2.82 0.18 -11.49
CA ILE A 19 2.62 1.59 -11.84
C ILE A 19 1.12 1.93 -11.86
N ASP A 20 0.30 1.06 -12.38
CA ASP A 20 -1.17 1.21 -12.41
C ASP A 20 -1.75 1.29 -10.99
N ASP A 21 -1.34 0.40 -10.09
CA ASP A 21 -1.71 0.42 -8.68
C ASP A 21 -1.32 1.74 -8.00
N VAL A 22 -0.11 2.25 -8.26
CA VAL A 22 0.35 3.54 -7.73
C VAL A 22 -0.52 4.69 -8.19
N ILE A 23 -0.80 4.74 -9.49
CA ILE A 23 -1.66 5.77 -10.08
C ILE A 23 -3.06 5.67 -9.47
N GLY A 24 -3.61 4.46 -9.36
CA GLY A 24 -4.91 4.20 -8.74
C GLY A 24 -4.99 4.70 -7.29
N ILE A 25 -3.97 4.42 -6.47
CA ILE A 25 -3.90 4.89 -5.08
C ILE A 25 -3.84 6.43 -5.01
N VAL A 26 -3.05 7.07 -5.87
CA VAL A 26 -2.96 8.53 -5.92
C VAL A 26 -4.30 9.14 -6.32
N VAL A 27 -4.94 8.64 -7.38
CA VAL A 27 -6.27 9.10 -7.82
C VAL A 27 -7.32 8.89 -6.72
N LEU A 28 -7.32 7.73 -6.07
CA LEU A 28 -8.22 7.43 -4.96
C LEU A 28 -8.05 8.43 -3.80
N THR A 29 -6.80 8.77 -3.46
CA THR A 29 -6.49 9.76 -2.43
C THR A 29 -7.10 11.12 -2.75
N PHE A 30 -7.02 11.57 -4.01
CA PHE A 30 -7.66 12.79 -4.46
C PHE A 30 -9.20 12.71 -4.35
N VAL A 31 -9.80 11.63 -4.84
CA VAL A 31 -11.26 11.44 -4.81
C VAL A 31 -11.80 11.44 -3.37
N ILE A 32 -11.12 10.76 -2.45
CA ILE A 32 -11.49 10.74 -1.03
C ILE A 32 -11.33 12.13 -0.42
N GLY A 33 -10.25 12.85 -0.75
CA GLY A 33 -10.01 14.20 -0.29
C GLY A 33 -11.09 15.19 -0.74
N PHE A 34 -11.64 15.04 -1.95
CA PHE A 34 -12.75 15.87 -2.44
C PHE A 34 -14.11 15.55 -1.83
N LYS A 35 -14.30 14.34 -1.30
CA LYS A 35 -15.56 13.93 -0.69
C LYS A 35 -15.81 14.61 0.66
N ASN A 36 -14.81 15.11 1.34
CA ASN A 36 -14.98 15.84 2.60
C ASN A 36 -15.49 17.25 2.31
N PRO A 37 -16.72 17.63 2.78
CA PRO A 37 -17.36 18.90 2.46
C PRO A 37 -16.57 20.14 2.92
N ASP A 38 -15.71 19.97 3.95
CA ASP A 38 -14.91 21.04 4.54
C ASP A 38 -13.49 21.15 3.93
N SER A 39 -13.13 20.29 2.96
CA SER A 39 -11.81 20.30 2.37
C SER A 39 -11.75 21.20 1.13
N ASN A 40 -11.04 22.31 1.23
CA ASN A 40 -10.63 23.08 0.07
C ASN A 40 -9.75 22.20 -0.83
N PRO A 41 -10.07 22.05 -2.14
CA PRO A 41 -9.27 21.23 -3.06
C PRO A 41 -7.79 21.57 -3.06
N GLY A 42 -7.46 22.85 -2.92
CA GLY A 42 -6.07 23.32 -2.81
C GLY A 42 -5.35 22.80 -1.55
N LYS A 43 -6.06 22.62 -0.45
CA LYS A 43 -5.50 22.09 0.80
C LYS A 43 -5.17 20.59 0.64
N VAL A 44 -6.00 19.83 -0.05
CA VAL A 44 -5.76 18.39 -0.32
C VAL A 44 -4.52 18.22 -1.20
N ILE A 45 -4.41 19.00 -2.28
CA ILE A 45 -3.24 18.98 -3.18
C ILE A 45 -1.97 19.35 -2.42
N LEU A 46 -2.01 20.44 -1.64
CA LEU A 46 -0.87 20.88 -0.85
C LEU A 46 -0.44 19.83 0.18
N SER A 47 -1.40 19.20 0.88
CA SER A 47 -1.14 18.13 1.86
C SER A 47 -0.48 16.92 1.20
N THR A 48 -0.95 16.54 0.01
CA THR A 48 -0.38 15.43 -0.76
C THR A 48 1.07 15.72 -1.18
N ILE A 49 1.34 16.91 -1.70
CA ILE A 49 2.70 17.32 -2.08
C ILE A 49 3.61 17.34 -0.84
N LEU A 50 3.12 17.90 0.27
CA LEU A 50 3.88 17.97 1.51
C LEU A 50 4.21 16.58 2.07
N PHE A 51 3.26 15.64 1.96
CA PHE A 51 3.50 14.24 2.34
C PHE A 51 4.60 13.58 1.50
N PHE A 52 4.59 13.75 0.19
CA PHE A 52 5.64 13.18 -0.66
C PHE A 52 7.02 13.79 -0.37
N VAL A 53 7.08 15.09 -0.13
CA VAL A 53 8.35 15.76 0.30
C VAL A 53 8.81 15.19 1.65
N PHE A 54 7.92 15.08 2.62
CA PHE A 54 8.20 14.45 3.91
C PHE A 54 8.71 13.02 3.73
N ALA A 55 8.04 12.22 2.90
CA ALA A 55 8.39 10.84 2.64
C ALA A 55 9.78 10.68 2.01
N ILE A 56 10.17 11.58 1.08
CA ILE A 56 11.51 11.59 0.48
C ILE A 56 12.56 11.91 1.54
N VAL A 57 12.36 12.95 2.34
CA VAL A 57 13.31 13.38 3.38
C VAL A 57 13.50 12.30 4.43
N VAL A 58 12.40 11.81 5.00
CA VAL A 58 12.43 10.76 6.03
C VAL A 58 12.93 9.45 5.43
N GLY A 59 12.52 9.11 4.20
CA GLY A 59 12.99 7.93 3.48
C GLY A 59 14.50 7.93 3.29
N PHE A 60 15.10 9.08 2.96
CA PHE A 60 16.54 9.19 2.83
C PHE A 60 17.28 9.00 4.18
N ILE A 61 16.70 9.52 5.26
CA ILE A 61 17.23 9.30 6.61
C ILE A 61 17.18 7.82 6.99
N ILE A 62 16.03 7.20 6.76
CA ILE A 62 15.80 5.78 7.04
C ILE A 62 16.76 4.91 6.22
N TYR A 63 16.91 5.19 4.92
CA TYR A 63 17.86 4.48 4.07
C TYR A 63 19.28 4.55 4.62
N LYS A 64 19.75 5.72 5.08
CA LYS A 64 21.07 5.85 5.71
C LYS A 64 21.18 5.04 7.00
N VAL A 65 20.15 5.08 7.85
CA VAL A 65 20.12 4.34 9.11
C VAL A 65 20.18 2.83 8.85
N PHE A 66 19.33 2.33 7.95
CA PHE A 66 19.33 0.91 7.59
C PHE A 66 20.65 0.47 6.95
N LYS A 67 21.26 1.28 6.10
CA LYS A 67 22.57 0.97 5.51
C LYS A 67 23.67 0.80 6.56
N ILE A 68 23.60 1.53 7.67
CA ILE A 68 24.53 1.39 8.80
C ILE A 68 24.22 0.12 9.61
N VAL A 69 22.94 -0.13 9.86
CA VAL A 69 22.47 -1.29 10.62
C VAL A 69 22.76 -2.59 9.87
N ASP A 70 22.49 -2.61 8.57
CA ASP A 70 22.67 -3.76 7.70
C ASP A 70 24.15 -4.17 7.61
N LYS A 71 25.06 -3.19 7.52
CA LYS A 71 26.50 -3.43 7.55
C LYS A 71 26.98 -4.07 8.87
N LYS A 72 26.29 -3.78 9.99
CA LYS A 72 26.70 -4.23 11.33
C LYS A 72 26.02 -5.54 11.74
N TYR A 73 24.81 -5.81 11.24
CA TYR A 73 23.97 -6.95 11.63
C TYR A 73 23.21 -7.54 10.43
N PRO A 74 23.88 -8.21 9.47
CA PRO A 74 23.21 -8.78 8.32
C PRO A 74 22.26 -9.92 8.72
N HIS A 75 21.10 -10.00 8.05
CA HIS A 75 20.08 -11.06 8.19
C HIS A 75 19.51 -11.25 9.61
N THR A 76 19.46 -10.19 10.40
CA THR A 76 18.90 -10.29 11.75
C THR A 76 17.38 -10.35 11.71
N ARG A 77 16.75 -11.25 12.47
CA ARG A 77 15.29 -11.40 12.60
C ARG A 77 14.54 -10.11 13.00
N ARG A 78 15.25 -9.11 13.51
CA ARG A 78 14.67 -7.81 13.91
C ARG A 78 14.42 -6.88 12.74
N ILE A 79 15.12 -7.04 11.62
CA ILE A 79 15.00 -6.15 10.45
C ILE A 79 13.58 -6.16 9.85
N PRO A 80 12.93 -7.32 9.60
CA PRO A 80 11.54 -7.35 9.14
C PRO A 80 10.55 -6.71 10.12
N ILE A 81 10.75 -6.89 11.43
CA ILE A 81 9.88 -6.30 12.45
C ILE A 81 9.97 -4.77 12.44
N ILE A 82 11.18 -4.23 12.33
CA ILE A 82 11.39 -2.78 12.21
C ILE A 82 10.79 -2.26 10.90
N GLY A 83 10.93 -3.01 9.81
CA GLY A 83 10.31 -2.70 8.52
C GLY A 83 8.79 -2.62 8.60
N LEU A 84 8.14 -3.60 9.26
CA LEU A 84 6.69 -3.58 9.49
C LEU A 84 6.27 -2.39 10.36
N ALA A 85 6.99 -2.15 11.45
CA ALA A 85 6.71 -1.00 12.33
C ALA A 85 6.81 0.33 11.59
N LEU A 86 7.77 0.44 10.67
CA LEU A 86 7.95 1.61 9.81
C LEU A 86 6.79 1.78 8.83
N CYS A 87 6.32 0.71 8.19
CA CYS A 87 5.15 0.75 7.31
C CYS A 87 3.90 1.22 8.06
N LEU A 88 3.64 0.69 9.26
CA LEU A 88 2.51 1.09 10.10
C LEU A 88 2.64 2.55 10.59
N ALA A 89 3.85 2.99 10.92
CA ALA A 89 4.09 4.37 11.31
C ALA A 89 3.83 5.35 10.16
N PHE A 90 4.28 5.04 8.94
CA PHE A 90 4.01 5.86 7.75
C PHE A 90 2.52 5.89 7.41
N ALA A 91 1.81 4.74 7.50
CA ALA A 91 0.37 4.67 7.32
C ALA A 91 -0.36 5.61 8.30
N TYR A 92 -0.03 5.52 9.58
CA TYR A 92 -0.60 6.38 10.62
C TYR A 92 -0.30 7.86 10.41
N ILE A 93 0.93 8.21 10.04
CA ILE A 93 1.33 9.60 9.77
C ILE A 93 0.58 10.14 8.55
N ALA A 94 0.47 9.37 7.47
CA ALA A 94 -0.24 9.76 6.26
C ALA A 94 -1.71 10.10 6.55
N GLU A 95 -2.39 9.24 7.29
CA GLU A 95 -3.81 9.44 7.62
C GLU A 95 -4.01 10.58 8.61
N LYS A 96 -3.30 10.58 9.73
CA LYS A 96 -3.56 11.49 10.85
C LYS A 96 -3.08 12.92 10.59
N TYR A 97 -1.92 13.11 9.99
CA TYR A 97 -1.30 14.44 9.82
C TYR A 97 -1.55 15.03 8.44
N PHE A 98 -1.63 14.20 7.41
CA PHE A 98 -1.80 14.68 6.04
C PHE A 98 -3.20 14.43 5.49
N GLY A 99 -4.04 13.64 6.17
CA GLY A 99 -5.39 13.30 5.69
C GLY A 99 -5.40 12.47 4.41
N ILE A 100 -4.33 11.73 4.16
CA ILE A 100 -4.12 10.87 2.99
C ILE A 100 -4.42 9.44 3.40
N ALA A 101 -4.88 8.60 2.45
CA ALA A 101 -5.14 7.20 2.73
C ALA A 101 -3.91 6.50 3.33
N ASP A 102 -4.12 5.75 4.40
CA ASP A 102 -3.12 4.98 5.13
C ASP A 102 -2.32 4.03 4.24
N ILE A 103 -2.99 3.43 3.25
CA ILE A 103 -2.38 2.55 2.24
C ILE A 103 -1.27 3.27 1.45
N THR A 104 -1.43 4.56 1.14
CA THR A 104 -0.41 5.36 0.45
C THR A 104 0.85 5.50 1.31
N GLY A 105 0.68 5.74 2.60
CA GLY A 105 1.78 5.80 3.56
C GLY A 105 2.55 4.48 3.66
N ALA A 106 1.83 3.37 3.84
CA ALA A 106 2.43 2.04 3.89
C ALA A 106 3.18 1.68 2.59
N TYR A 107 2.61 2.03 1.44
CA TYR A 107 3.21 1.79 0.13
C TYR A 107 4.54 2.55 -0.04
N VAL A 108 4.57 3.82 0.30
CA VAL A 108 5.80 4.64 0.24
C VAL A 108 6.89 4.07 1.16
N ALA A 109 6.53 3.64 2.37
CA ALA A 109 7.46 2.97 3.26
C ALA A 109 8.00 1.66 2.65
N GLY A 110 7.16 0.90 1.97
CA GLY A 110 7.55 -0.30 1.21
C GLY A 110 8.60 0.00 0.12
N ILE A 111 8.42 1.08 -0.64
CA ILE A 111 9.39 1.52 -1.66
C ILE A 111 10.75 1.86 -1.01
N ILE A 112 10.73 2.54 0.14
CA ILE A 112 11.97 2.86 0.87
C ILE A 112 12.68 1.57 1.29
N LEU A 113 11.95 0.59 1.82
CA LEU A 113 12.48 -0.70 2.22
C LEU A 113 13.01 -1.53 1.04
N CYS A 114 12.42 -1.42 -0.15
CA CYS A 114 12.93 -2.06 -1.36
C CYS A 114 14.34 -1.59 -1.76
N SER A 115 14.76 -0.41 -1.32
CA SER A 115 16.09 0.16 -1.61
C SER A 115 17.20 -0.37 -0.70
N ILE A 116 16.89 -1.22 0.29
CA ILE A 116 17.82 -1.78 1.26
C ILE A 116 18.37 -3.12 0.75
N GLN A 117 19.59 -3.50 1.13
CA GLN A 117 20.23 -4.75 0.67
C GLN A 117 19.45 -6.01 1.12
N ASP A 118 18.89 -5.98 2.32
CA ASP A 118 18.07 -7.07 2.89
C ASP A 118 16.61 -7.05 2.43
N SER A 119 16.26 -6.28 1.39
CA SER A 119 14.88 -6.16 0.88
C SER A 119 14.24 -7.51 0.55
N GLY A 120 14.98 -8.43 -0.06
CA GLY A 120 14.50 -9.77 -0.38
C GLY A 120 14.14 -10.58 0.87
N TYR A 121 14.95 -10.49 1.94
CA TYR A 121 14.67 -11.14 3.22
C TYR A 121 13.44 -10.52 3.91
N ILE A 122 13.31 -9.20 3.87
CA ILE A 122 12.14 -8.49 4.40
C ILE A 122 10.89 -8.94 3.64
N ALA A 123 10.93 -8.94 2.30
CA ALA A 123 9.81 -9.33 1.45
C ALA A 123 9.34 -10.75 1.74
N GLU A 124 10.26 -11.73 1.84
CA GLU A 124 9.91 -13.12 2.17
C GLU A 124 9.18 -13.24 3.51
N LYS A 125 9.64 -12.54 4.54
CA LYS A 125 8.99 -12.57 5.86
C LYS A 125 7.68 -11.82 5.90
N MET A 126 7.55 -10.73 5.13
CA MET A 126 6.30 -9.98 4.99
C MET A 126 5.25 -10.76 4.21
N ASP A 127 5.65 -11.48 3.17
CA ASP A 127 4.76 -12.35 2.39
C ASP A 127 4.09 -13.41 3.26
N ILE A 128 4.88 -14.09 4.09
CA ILE A 128 4.35 -15.08 5.04
C ILE A 128 3.35 -14.45 6.02
N ASN A 129 3.68 -13.30 6.61
CA ASN A 129 2.78 -12.60 7.54
C ASN A 129 1.51 -12.10 6.84
N SER A 130 1.64 -11.58 5.62
CA SER A 130 0.53 -11.12 4.81
C SER A 130 -0.46 -12.25 4.54
N TYR A 131 0.04 -13.40 4.12
CA TYR A 131 -0.80 -14.55 3.80
C TYR A 131 -1.42 -15.21 5.03
N MET A 132 -0.66 -15.37 6.13
CA MET A 132 -1.14 -16.12 7.29
C MET A 132 -1.98 -15.29 8.26
N LEU A 133 -1.70 -14.00 8.39
CA LEU A 133 -2.33 -13.15 9.40
C LEU A 133 -3.17 -12.03 8.78
N PHE A 134 -2.55 -11.17 7.97
CA PHE A 134 -3.24 -9.97 7.49
C PHE A 134 -4.33 -10.27 6.48
N GLY A 135 -4.13 -11.20 5.55
CA GLY A 135 -5.13 -11.59 4.57
C GLY A 135 -6.42 -12.11 5.21
N PRO A 136 -6.38 -13.15 6.05
CA PRO A 136 -7.57 -13.66 6.73
C PRO A 136 -8.28 -12.62 7.60
N VAL A 137 -7.53 -11.81 8.35
CA VAL A 137 -8.09 -10.73 9.19
C VAL A 137 -8.77 -9.66 8.34
N PHE A 138 -8.17 -9.29 7.21
CA PHE A 138 -8.74 -8.32 6.26
C PHE A 138 -10.08 -8.81 5.70
N PHE A 139 -10.13 -10.03 5.18
CA PHE A 139 -11.37 -10.59 4.63
C PHE A 139 -12.44 -10.79 5.70
N ALA A 140 -12.07 -11.26 6.88
CA ALA A 140 -12.99 -11.38 8.02
C ALA A 140 -13.55 -10.00 8.43
N SER A 141 -12.71 -8.96 8.48
CA SER A 141 -13.14 -7.59 8.80
C SER A 141 -14.12 -7.03 7.77
N ILE A 142 -13.88 -7.27 6.48
CA ILE A 142 -14.81 -6.86 5.41
C ILE A 142 -16.14 -7.60 5.58
N GLY A 143 -16.10 -8.92 5.78
CA GLY A 143 -17.32 -9.73 5.97
C GLY A 143 -18.15 -9.26 7.17
N LEU A 144 -17.52 -8.95 8.30
CA LEU A 144 -18.20 -8.45 9.51
C LEU A 144 -18.79 -7.05 9.34
N LYS A 145 -18.15 -6.19 8.54
CA LYS A 145 -18.64 -4.83 8.25
C LYS A 145 -19.71 -4.78 7.17
N THR A 146 -19.86 -5.83 6.39
CA THR A 146 -20.83 -5.89 5.29
C THR A 146 -22.23 -6.11 5.85
N ASN A 147 -23.10 -5.12 5.69
CA ASN A 147 -24.51 -5.22 6.06
C ASN A 147 -25.34 -5.72 4.89
N ILE A 148 -25.69 -7.00 4.92
CA ILE A 148 -26.46 -7.65 3.87
C ILE A 148 -27.95 -7.25 3.90
N SER A 149 -28.45 -6.74 5.04
CA SER A 149 -29.87 -6.39 5.21
C SER A 149 -30.34 -5.21 4.34
N GLY A 150 -29.40 -4.42 3.80
CA GLY A 150 -29.69 -3.29 2.91
C GLY A 150 -29.59 -3.61 1.42
N VAL A 151 -29.33 -4.85 1.04
CA VAL A 151 -29.15 -5.23 -0.36
C VAL A 151 -30.53 -5.41 -1.01
N THR A 152 -30.96 -4.41 -1.78
CA THR A 152 -32.15 -4.51 -2.64
C THR A 152 -31.81 -5.29 -3.91
N GLY A 153 -32.83 -5.87 -4.56
CA GLY A 153 -32.62 -6.64 -5.80
C GLY A 153 -31.94 -5.83 -6.92
N GLU A 154 -32.17 -4.53 -6.98
CA GLU A 154 -31.53 -3.62 -7.95
C GLU A 154 -30.02 -3.49 -7.68
N ILE A 155 -29.62 -3.35 -6.41
CA ILE A 155 -28.19 -3.28 -6.01
C ILE A 155 -27.50 -4.61 -6.31
N LEU A 156 -28.17 -5.71 -6.12
CA LEU A 156 -27.64 -7.05 -6.41
C LEU A 156 -27.41 -7.23 -7.92
N LEU A 157 -28.38 -6.84 -8.75
CA LEU A 157 -28.25 -6.89 -10.21
C LEU A 157 -27.08 -6.00 -10.68
N PHE A 158 -27.00 -4.76 -10.18
CA PHE A 158 -25.91 -3.83 -10.49
C PHE A 158 -24.55 -4.43 -10.10
N SER A 159 -24.43 -5.02 -8.92
CA SER A 159 -23.19 -5.63 -8.43
C SER A 159 -22.74 -6.80 -9.30
N ILE A 160 -23.69 -7.65 -9.73
CA ILE A 160 -23.39 -8.78 -10.64
C ILE A 160 -22.91 -8.24 -12.00
N CYS A 161 -23.61 -7.28 -12.58
CA CYS A 161 -23.18 -6.66 -13.83
C CYS A 161 -21.79 -6.03 -13.72
N PHE A 162 -21.51 -5.34 -12.61
CA PHE A 162 -20.21 -4.73 -12.36
C PHE A 162 -19.08 -5.75 -12.28
N VAL A 163 -19.32 -6.89 -11.58
CA VAL A 163 -18.35 -7.99 -11.49
C VAL A 163 -18.11 -8.63 -12.87
N ILE A 164 -19.17 -8.84 -13.66
CA ILE A 164 -19.02 -9.39 -15.01
C ILE A 164 -18.20 -8.47 -15.90
N VAL A 165 -18.47 -7.16 -15.87
CA VAL A 165 -17.69 -6.18 -16.62
C VAL A 165 -16.23 -6.18 -16.17
N GLY A 166 -15.96 -6.24 -14.87
CA GLY A 166 -14.59 -6.30 -14.34
C GLY A 166 -13.83 -7.59 -14.67
N LEU A 167 -14.56 -8.68 -14.94
CA LEU A 167 -13.94 -9.95 -15.37
C LEU A 167 -13.61 -9.97 -16.88
N VAL A 168 -14.33 -9.18 -17.67
CA VAL A 168 -14.19 -9.13 -19.15
C VAL A 168 -13.21 -8.03 -19.58
N ALA A 169 -13.05 -6.97 -18.77
CA ALA A 169 -12.12 -5.86 -19.02
C ALA A 169 -10.70 -6.23 -18.69
#